data_b6fb12818a8672e53e3332dcbcd7986d
#
_entry.id   b6fb12818a8672e53e3332dcbcd7986d
#
_cell.length_a   1.000
_cell.length_b   1.000
_cell.length_c   1.000
_cell.angle_alpha   90.00
_cell.angle_beta   90.00
_cell.angle_gamma   90.00
#
_symmetry.space_group_name_H-M   'P 1'
#
loop_
_entity.id
_entity.type
_entity.pdbx_description
1 polymer ?
#
loop_
_entity_poly.entity_id
_entity_poly.type
_entity_poly.pdbx_seq_one_letter_code
_entity_poly.pdbx_strand_id
1 'polypeptide(L)'
;MFGDVEITMKAASELLKKAPEFDVIITAESKGIPLAYEMSRISNKPYIVARKESKLYMRDIVKVNNKSITTAHDQELCLGKSDCELLSGRQVLLVDDVVSTGGSMEAIENLVKAVGGIVAAKMAVLAEGDSINRKDLIYLENLPLFNPDGSIK
;
A
#
# COMPACT_ATOMS: atom_id res chain seq x y z
N MET A 1 -12.01 -0.58 6.89
CA MET A 1 -12.12 0.08 5.57
C MET A 1 -13.24 -0.52 4.74
N PHE A 2 -13.27 -1.82 4.52
CA PHE A 2 -14.37 -2.44 3.79
C PHE A 2 -15.69 -2.24 4.54
N GLY A 3 -16.71 -1.75 3.81
CA GLY A 3 -18.04 -1.51 4.33
C GLY A 3 -18.24 -0.26 5.18
N ASP A 4 -17.18 0.45 5.52
CA ASP A 4 -17.26 1.69 6.29
C ASP A 4 -16.74 2.89 5.46
N VAL A 5 -17.68 3.59 4.86
CA VAL A 5 -17.40 4.74 3.99
C VAL A 5 -16.89 5.93 4.79
N GLU A 6 -17.47 6.20 5.95
CA GLU A 6 -17.12 7.37 6.77
C GLU A 6 -15.68 7.28 7.28
N ILE A 7 -15.28 6.13 7.81
CA ILE A 7 -13.90 5.90 8.25
C ILE A 7 -12.93 6.02 7.07
N THR A 8 -13.27 5.45 5.92
CA THR A 8 -12.42 5.52 4.71
C THR A 8 -12.21 6.97 4.26
N MET A 9 -13.27 7.76 4.20
CA MET A 9 -13.20 9.18 3.80
C MET A 9 -12.36 10.01 4.78
N LYS A 10 -12.59 9.85 6.08
CA LYS A 10 -11.82 10.55 7.12
C LYS A 10 -10.34 10.17 7.09
N ALA A 11 -10.03 8.88 7.02
CA ALA A 11 -8.66 8.38 6.97
C ALA A 11 -7.92 8.89 5.72
N ALA A 12 -8.53 8.84 4.56
CA ALA A 12 -7.96 9.36 3.32
C ALA A 12 -7.63 10.85 3.42
N SER A 13 -8.57 11.65 3.95
CA SER A 13 -8.37 13.09 4.15
C SER A 13 -7.22 13.39 5.13
N GLU A 14 -7.15 12.69 6.26
CA GLU A 14 -6.10 12.89 7.26
C GLU A 14 -4.72 12.45 6.75
N LEU A 15 -4.64 11.34 6.01
CA LEU A 15 -3.39 10.90 5.40
C LEU A 15 -2.89 11.91 4.36
N LEU A 16 -3.77 12.43 3.50
CA LEU A 16 -3.38 13.40 2.49
C LEU A 16 -2.81 14.70 3.09
N LYS A 17 -3.26 15.12 4.27
CA LYS A 17 -2.67 16.27 4.98
C LYS A 17 -1.21 16.03 5.38
N LYS A 18 -0.82 14.78 5.58
CA LYS A 18 0.54 14.36 5.96
C LYS A 18 1.39 13.93 4.75
N ALA A 19 0.80 13.77 3.58
CA ALA A 19 1.48 13.29 2.40
C ALA A 19 2.42 14.36 1.82
N PRO A 20 3.64 13.97 1.38
CA PRO A 20 4.47 14.85 0.56
C PRO A 20 3.88 15.02 -0.85
N GLU A 21 4.54 15.78 -1.69
CA GLU A 21 4.19 15.84 -3.12
C GLU A 21 4.35 14.44 -3.76
N PHE A 22 3.36 14.07 -4.56
CA PHE A 22 3.34 12.81 -5.28
C PHE A 22 2.58 12.94 -6.61
N ASP A 23 2.77 11.97 -7.50
CA ASP A 23 2.14 11.93 -8.83
C ASP A 23 1.08 10.83 -8.93
N VAL A 24 1.30 9.69 -8.26
CA VAL A 24 0.46 8.50 -8.35
C VAL A 24 0.43 7.75 -7.03
N ILE A 25 -0.69 7.09 -6.75
CA ILE A 25 -0.89 6.26 -5.56
C ILE A 25 -0.82 4.79 -5.97
N ILE A 26 -0.21 3.94 -5.14
CA ILE A 26 -0.24 2.49 -5.32
C ILE A 26 -0.59 1.78 -4.03
N THR A 27 -1.40 0.74 -4.14
CA THR A 27 -1.73 -0.19 -3.06
C THR A 27 -1.67 -1.64 -3.55
N ALA A 28 -1.50 -2.58 -2.64
CA ALA A 28 -1.65 -4.00 -2.95
C ALA A 28 -3.12 -4.44 -2.82
N GLU A 29 -3.52 -5.42 -3.63
CA GLU A 29 -4.80 -6.11 -3.46
C GLU A 29 -4.85 -6.73 -2.05
N SER A 30 -5.92 -6.54 -1.22
CA SER A 30 -7.18 -5.93 -1.63
C SER A 30 -7.68 -4.85 -0.63
N LYS A 31 -7.28 -4.87 0.65
CA LYS A 31 -7.90 -4.06 1.70
C LYS A 31 -7.59 -2.58 1.60
N GLY A 32 -6.44 -2.21 1.04
CA GLY A 32 -6.05 -0.82 0.80
C GLY A 32 -6.79 -0.15 -0.38
N ILE A 33 -7.53 -0.91 -1.20
CA ILE A 33 -8.17 -0.36 -2.41
C ILE A 33 -9.16 0.77 -2.11
N PRO A 34 -10.10 0.66 -1.15
CA PRO A 34 -11.02 1.76 -0.84
C PRO A 34 -10.28 3.04 -0.42
N LEU A 35 -9.21 2.89 0.37
CA LEU A 35 -8.38 4.01 0.78
C LEU A 35 -7.69 4.67 -0.40
N ALA A 36 -7.03 3.90 -1.25
CA ALA A 36 -6.34 4.41 -2.45
C ALA A 36 -7.31 5.11 -3.41
N TYR A 37 -8.50 4.55 -3.62
CA TYR A 37 -9.56 5.16 -4.42
C TYR A 37 -9.96 6.53 -3.86
N GLU A 38 -10.24 6.62 -2.55
CA GLU A 38 -10.69 7.87 -1.94
C GLU A 38 -9.58 8.92 -1.92
N MET A 39 -8.34 8.53 -1.63
CA MET A 39 -7.19 9.44 -1.74
C MET A 39 -7.00 9.96 -3.17
N SER A 40 -7.18 9.09 -4.18
CA SER A 40 -7.15 9.46 -5.60
C SER A 40 -8.25 10.47 -5.95
N ARG A 41 -9.47 10.22 -5.49
CA ARG A 41 -10.62 11.11 -5.71
C ARG A 41 -10.37 12.51 -5.13
N ILE A 42 -9.85 12.59 -3.88
CA ILE A 42 -9.60 13.87 -3.19
C ILE A 42 -8.44 14.62 -3.86
N SER A 43 -7.35 13.92 -4.15
CA SER A 43 -6.12 14.53 -4.68
C SER A 43 -6.16 14.78 -6.19
N ASN A 44 -7.14 14.22 -6.90
CA ASN A 44 -7.21 14.20 -8.36
C ASN A 44 -5.94 13.60 -9.01
N LYS A 45 -5.31 12.62 -8.35
CA LYS A 45 -4.16 11.86 -8.83
C LYS A 45 -4.57 10.42 -9.12
N PRO A 46 -4.00 9.76 -10.12
CA PRO A 46 -4.34 8.36 -10.41
C PRO A 46 -3.90 7.42 -9.29
N TYR A 47 -4.57 6.26 -9.20
CA TYR A 47 -4.13 5.16 -8.34
C TYR A 47 -4.01 3.86 -9.12
N ILE A 48 -3.14 2.98 -8.63
CA ILE A 48 -2.83 1.67 -9.19
C ILE A 48 -3.02 0.62 -8.10
N VAL A 49 -3.50 -0.56 -8.50
CA VAL A 49 -3.63 -1.72 -7.64
C VAL A 49 -2.66 -2.80 -8.10
N ALA A 50 -1.62 -3.07 -7.32
CA ALA A 50 -0.75 -4.22 -7.53
C ALA A 50 -1.51 -5.51 -7.21
N ARG A 51 -1.57 -6.43 -8.18
CA ARG A 51 -2.34 -7.67 -8.09
C ARG A 51 -1.52 -8.79 -7.48
N LYS A 52 -2.16 -9.64 -6.69
CA LYS A 52 -1.53 -10.87 -6.14
C LYS A 52 -1.41 -11.97 -7.18
N GLU A 53 -2.22 -11.91 -8.24
CA GLU A 53 -2.19 -12.86 -9.34
C GLU A 53 -2.29 -12.15 -10.68
N SER A 54 -1.59 -12.67 -11.68
CA SER A 54 -1.75 -12.20 -13.05
C SER A 54 -3.12 -12.63 -13.60
N LYS A 55 -3.81 -11.72 -14.27
CA LYS A 55 -5.09 -12.00 -14.95
C LYS A 55 -4.86 -12.17 -16.45
N LEU A 56 -5.72 -12.96 -17.11
CA LEU A 56 -5.59 -13.28 -18.54
C LEU A 56 -5.56 -12.05 -19.47
N TYR A 57 -6.15 -10.94 -19.04
CA TYR A 57 -6.17 -9.70 -19.80
C TYR A 57 -4.94 -8.80 -19.61
N MET A 58 -4.06 -9.15 -18.66
CA MET A 58 -2.83 -8.39 -18.43
C MET A 58 -1.78 -8.79 -19.46
N ARG A 59 -1.31 -7.81 -20.24
CA ARG A 59 -0.22 -7.98 -21.21
C ARG A 59 1.07 -7.46 -20.62
N ASP A 60 2.19 -8.10 -20.99
CA ASP A 60 3.55 -7.68 -20.59
C ASP A 60 3.66 -7.44 -19.07
N ILE A 61 3.43 -8.49 -18.29
CA ILE A 61 3.35 -8.44 -16.83
C ILE A 61 4.75 -8.31 -16.23
N VAL A 62 4.94 -7.33 -15.36
CA VAL A 62 6.09 -7.25 -14.46
C VAL A 62 5.72 -7.90 -13.13
N LYS A 63 6.51 -8.87 -12.71
CA LYS A 63 6.35 -9.61 -11.46
C LYS A 63 7.57 -9.40 -10.57
N VAL A 64 7.33 -9.13 -9.31
CA VAL A 64 8.38 -9.11 -8.29
C VAL A 64 8.00 -10.10 -7.20
N ASN A 65 8.85 -11.12 -7.02
CA ASN A 65 8.73 -12.08 -5.94
C ASN A 65 9.44 -11.51 -4.71
N ASN A 66 8.69 -11.23 -3.67
CA ASN A 66 9.28 -10.89 -2.38
C ASN A 66 9.57 -12.18 -1.62
N LYS A 67 10.79 -12.73 -1.78
CA LYS A 67 11.27 -13.82 -0.95
C LYS A 67 11.65 -13.28 0.43
N SER A 68 10.66 -13.16 1.28
CA SER A 68 10.91 -12.97 2.70
C SER A 68 11.42 -14.28 3.31
N ILE A 69 12.60 -14.24 3.93
CA ILE A 69 13.26 -15.40 4.55
C ILE A 69 12.43 -15.96 5.73
N THR A 70 11.39 -15.26 6.18
CA THR A 70 10.65 -15.56 7.41
C THR A 70 9.17 -15.95 7.23
N THR A 71 8.59 -15.89 6.03
CA THR A 71 7.19 -16.26 5.81
C THR A 71 7.07 -17.33 4.72
N ALA A 72 6.36 -18.42 5.05
CA ALA A 72 6.10 -19.57 4.17
C ALA A 72 5.17 -19.25 2.95
N HIS A 73 4.88 -17.98 2.69
CA HIS A 73 4.07 -17.53 1.57
C HIS A 73 4.83 -16.47 0.77
N ASP A 74 5.33 -16.87 -0.38
CA ASP A 74 5.82 -15.95 -1.41
C ASP A 74 4.67 -15.05 -1.85
N GLN A 75 4.71 -13.77 -1.44
CA GLN A 75 3.76 -12.77 -1.96
C GLN A 75 4.31 -12.28 -3.31
N GLU A 76 3.75 -12.82 -4.37
CA GLU A 76 4.00 -12.32 -5.71
C GLU A 76 3.06 -11.15 -5.99
N LEU A 77 3.61 -9.99 -6.36
CA LEU A 77 2.83 -8.86 -6.85
C LEU A 77 3.13 -8.64 -8.32
N CYS A 78 2.11 -8.29 -9.09
CA CYS A 78 2.23 -8.04 -10.52
C CYS A 78 1.52 -6.76 -10.96
N LEU A 79 2.09 -6.15 -12.00
CA LEU A 79 1.56 -4.97 -12.69
C LEU A 79 1.44 -5.25 -14.18
N GLY A 80 0.43 -4.68 -14.82
CA GLY A 80 0.34 -4.63 -16.27
C GLY A 80 1.25 -3.55 -16.86
N LYS A 81 1.47 -3.61 -18.17
CA LYS A 81 2.35 -2.67 -18.90
C LYS A 81 1.95 -1.20 -18.69
N SER A 82 0.67 -0.88 -18.81
CA SER A 82 0.17 0.49 -18.63
C SER A 82 0.45 1.05 -17.24
N ASP A 83 0.36 0.20 -16.20
CA ASP A 83 0.65 0.60 -14.83
C ASP A 83 2.15 0.84 -14.63
N CYS A 84 2.99 0.01 -15.25
CA CYS A 84 4.45 0.20 -15.23
C CYS A 84 4.86 1.51 -15.90
N GLU A 85 4.26 1.84 -17.04
CA GLU A 85 4.50 3.10 -17.77
C GLU A 85 4.07 4.31 -16.93
N LEU A 86 2.93 4.20 -16.21
CA LEU A 86 2.44 5.26 -15.33
C LEU A 86 3.34 5.49 -14.12
N LEU A 87 3.98 4.45 -13.58
CA LEU A 87 4.87 4.54 -12.42
C LEU A 87 6.27 5.05 -12.77
N SER A 88 6.75 4.75 -13.98
CA SER A 88 8.14 5.03 -14.38
C SER A 88 8.46 6.52 -14.29
N GLY A 89 9.49 6.87 -13.52
CA GLY A 89 9.95 8.24 -13.30
C GLY A 89 9.03 9.11 -12.43
N ARG A 90 7.96 8.55 -11.85
CA ARG A 90 6.97 9.29 -11.05
C ARG A 90 7.24 9.17 -9.56
N GLN A 91 6.80 10.19 -8.81
CA GLN A 91 6.75 10.17 -7.35
C GLN A 91 5.53 9.35 -6.91
N VAL A 92 5.77 8.22 -6.27
CA VAL A 92 4.74 7.22 -5.94
C VAL A 92 4.46 7.20 -4.45
N LEU A 93 3.20 7.37 -4.09
CA LEU A 93 2.71 7.23 -2.73
C LEU A 93 2.23 5.80 -2.50
N LEU A 94 2.89 5.07 -1.61
CA LEU A 94 2.51 3.71 -1.24
C LEU A 94 1.52 3.77 -0.09
N VAL A 95 0.35 3.15 -0.23
CA VAL A 95 -0.69 3.17 0.80
C VAL A 95 -1.23 1.78 1.11
N ASP A 96 -1.56 1.57 2.38
CA ASP A 96 -2.25 0.37 2.86
C ASP A 96 -3.21 0.73 4.01
N ASP A 97 -4.13 -0.18 4.37
CA ASP A 97 -5.01 0.00 5.52
C ASP A 97 -4.26 -0.23 6.84
N VAL A 98 -3.56 -1.34 6.97
CA VAL A 98 -2.80 -1.73 8.17
C VAL A 98 -1.41 -2.23 7.77
N VAL A 99 -0.38 -1.72 8.43
CA VAL A 99 0.98 -2.24 8.33
C VAL A 99 1.36 -2.92 9.64
N SER A 100 1.63 -4.21 9.57
CA SER A 100 2.01 -5.07 10.71
C SER A 100 3.49 -5.45 10.60
N THR A 101 3.83 -6.50 9.83
CA THR A 101 5.23 -6.89 9.59
C THR A 101 5.92 -6.02 8.55
N GLY A 102 5.15 -5.34 7.71
CA GLY A 102 5.65 -4.51 6.61
C GLY A 102 5.92 -5.27 5.31
N GLY A 103 5.67 -6.58 5.25
CA GLY A 103 5.95 -7.38 4.06
C GLY A 103 5.20 -6.94 2.81
N SER A 104 3.91 -6.59 2.92
CA SER A 104 3.13 -6.07 1.79
C SER A 104 3.67 -4.72 1.31
N MET A 105 4.01 -3.84 2.22
CA MET A 105 4.57 -2.52 1.90
C MET A 105 5.93 -2.63 1.23
N GLU A 106 6.78 -3.55 1.69
CA GLU A 106 8.07 -3.85 1.08
C GLU A 106 7.92 -4.45 -0.33
N ALA A 107 6.96 -5.35 -0.52
CA ALA A 107 6.67 -5.91 -1.83
C ALA A 107 6.25 -4.84 -2.84
N ILE A 108 5.38 -3.91 -2.44
CA ILE A 108 4.98 -2.76 -3.28
C ILE A 108 6.19 -1.86 -3.57
N GLU A 109 7.01 -1.57 -2.57
CA GLU A 109 8.22 -0.75 -2.74
C GLU A 109 9.18 -1.35 -3.76
N ASN A 110 9.45 -2.65 -3.66
CA ASN A 110 10.32 -3.37 -4.58
C ASN A 110 9.76 -3.35 -6.01
N LEU A 111 8.44 -3.50 -6.14
CA LEU A 111 7.75 -3.45 -7.43
C LEU A 111 7.86 -2.05 -8.07
N VAL A 112 7.63 -0.99 -7.31
CA VAL A 112 7.77 0.40 -7.77
C VAL A 112 9.19 0.69 -8.22
N LYS A 113 10.19 0.29 -7.45
CA LYS A 113 11.61 0.46 -7.79
C LYS A 113 11.99 -0.33 -9.06
N ALA A 114 11.49 -1.55 -9.21
CA ALA A 114 11.76 -2.40 -10.37
C ALA A 114 11.28 -1.80 -11.69
N VAL A 115 10.21 -1.00 -11.67
CA VAL A 115 9.66 -0.32 -12.86
C VAL A 115 10.15 1.12 -13.01
N GLY A 116 11.09 1.57 -12.20
CA GLY A 116 11.69 2.90 -12.29
C GLY A 116 10.89 4.01 -11.61
N GLY A 117 9.95 3.67 -10.73
CA GLY A 117 9.24 4.63 -9.90
C GLY A 117 10.08 5.10 -8.71
N ILE A 118 9.74 6.26 -8.17
CA ILE A 118 10.40 6.87 -7.01
C ILE A 118 9.42 6.87 -5.83
N VAL A 119 9.78 6.25 -4.72
CA VAL A 119 8.91 6.22 -3.53
C VAL A 119 8.91 7.59 -2.87
N ALA A 120 7.76 8.27 -2.90
CA ALA A 120 7.57 9.56 -2.23
C ALA A 120 7.36 9.40 -0.73
N ALA A 121 6.48 8.47 -0.33
CA ALA A 121 6.25 8.07 1.06
C ALA A 121 5.54 6.71 1.13
N LYS A 122 5.59 6.11 2.30
CA LYS A 122 4.82 4.93 2.70
C LYS A 122 3.81 5.36 3.76
N MET A 123 2.53 5.06 3.55
CA MET A 123 1.45 5.53 4.41
C MET A 123 0.47 4.41 4.73
N ALA A 124 -0.04 4.42 5.96
CA ALA A 124 -1.08 3.49 6.39
C ALA A 124 -2.08 4.19 7.32
N VAL A 125 -3.29 3.64 7.43
CA VAL A 125 -4.24 4.13 8.42
C VAL A 125 -3.76 3.71 9.80
N LEU A 126 -3.38 2.45 9.97
CA LEU A 126 -2.95 1.88 11.23
C LEU A 126 -1.57 1.22 11.12
N ALA A 127 -0.78 1.34 12.17
CA ALA A 127 0.44 0.57 12.37
C ALA A 127 0.26 -0.39 13.56
N GLU A 128 0.68 -1.64 13.40
CA GLU A 128 0.56 -2.71 14.38
C GLU A 128 1.94 -3.28 14.72
N GLY A 129 2.14 -3.64 15.98
CA GLY A 129 3.37 -4.27 16.45
C GLY A 129 4.62 -3.43 16.20
N ASP A 130 5.66 -4.04 15.65
CA ASP A 130 6.95 -3.37 15.41
C ASP A 130 6.87 -2.22 14.37
N SER A 131 5.84 -2.22 13.54
CA SER A 131 5.62 -1.15 12.55
C SER A 131 5.35 0.21 13.17
N ILE A 132 4.91 0.26 14.42
CA ILE A 132 4.70 1.50 15.18
C ILE A 132 5.99 2.31 15.32
N ASN A 133 7.14 1.62 15.38
CA ASN A 133 8.46 2.24 15.56
C ASN A 133 9.15 2.60 14.24
N ARG A 134 8.53 2.35 13.10
CA ARG A 134 9.12 2.60 11.78
C ARG A 134 9.15 4.09 11.47
N LYS A 135 10.35 4.61 11.22
CA LYS A 135 10.57 6.03 10.84
C LYS A 135 10.23 6.32 9.38
N ASP A 136 10.15 5.28 8.55
CA ASP A 136 9.85 5.36 7.12
C ASP A 136 8.36 5.20 6.79
N LEU A 137 7.51 5.06 7.81
CA LEU A 137 6.07 4.89 7.68
C LEU A 137 5.31 6.05 8.32
N ILE A 138 4.44 6.68 7.56
CA ILE A 138 3.49 7.68 8.05
C ILE A 138 2.16 6.97 8.29
N TYR A 139 1.62 7.05 9.50
CA TYR A 139 0.34 6.44 9.84
C TYR A 139 -0.49 7.34 10.76
N LEU A 140 -1.77 7.03 10.92
CA LEU A 140 -2.69 7.84 11.72
C LEU A 140 -2.72 7.40 13.18
N GLU A 141 -2.89 6.08 13.41
CA GLU A 141 -3.08 5.54 14.76
C GLU A 141 -2.42 4.16 14.92
N ASN A 142 -2.14 3.81 16.18
CA ASN A 142 -1.66 2.50 16.55
C ASN A 142 -2.82 1.50 16.61
N LEU A 143 -2.60 0.30 16.06
CA LEU A 143 -3.49 -0.83 16.27
C LEU A 143 -2.91 -1.71 17.37
N PRO A 144 -3.59 -1.84 18.54
CA PRO A 144 -3.12 -2.71 19.62
C PRO A 144 -3.08 -4.18 19.18
N LEU A 145 -2.10 -4.92 19.68
CA LEU A 145 -2.11 -6.38 19.57
C LEU A 145 -3.05 -6.95 20.65
N PHE A 146 -3.88 -7.89 20.25
CA PHE A 146 -4.84 -8.54 21.14
C PHE A 146 -4.40 -9.97 21.48
N ASN A 147 -4.66 -10.39 22.69
CA ASN A 147 -4.59 -11.78 23.11
C ASN A 147 -5.82 -12.55 22.58
N PRO A 148 -5.78 -13.91 22.57
CA PRO A 148 -6.93 -14.70 22.13
C PRO A 148 -8.23 -14.47 22.93
N ASP A 149 -8.12 -13.95 24.15
CA ASP A 149 -9.24 -13.59 25.03
C ASP A 149 -9.80 -12.16 24.76
N GLY A 150 -9.19 -11.42 23.81
CA GLY A 150 -9.60 -10.07 23.45
C GLY A 150 -8.96 -8.95 24.29
N SER A 151 -8.12 -9.27 25.29
CA SER A 151 -7.37 -8.27 26.02
C SER A 151 -6.21 -7.70 25.18
N ILE A 152 -5.82 -6.46 25.43
CA ILE A 152 -4.66 -5.83 24.78
C ILE A 152 -3.38 -6.47 25.34
N LYS A 153 -2.44 -6.82 24.45
CA LYS A 153 -1.10 -7.30 24.83
C LYS A 153 -0.27 -6.21 25.44
#